data_2773272446e4fd4bcb3b39d9caad332b
#
_entry.id   2773272446e4fd4bcb3b39d9caad332b
#
_cell.length_a   1.000
_cell.length_b   1.000
_cell.length_c   1.000
_cell.angle_alpha   90.00
_cell.angle_beta   90.00
_cell.angle_gamma   90.00
#
_symmetry.space_group_name_H-M   'P 1'
#
loop_
_entity.id
_entity.type
_entity.pdbx_description
1 polymer ?
#
loop_
_entity_poly.entity_id
_entity_poly.type
_entity_poly.pdbx_seq_one_letter_code
_entity_poly.pdbx_strand_id
1 'polypeptide(L)'
;MTRKIKPDEMSLAAPQVPRPGEGKRGPEGHFGYLVRQASAVVRLAMDRALADLEITSPQFAVLTMIVAYPGVSGADLARLTFLTPQTVNVIVRNLERAGAIEKSAHALHGRILQLTATAKGQALLKGCRARVAEIEARIAGLANRDEEKVVRRWLSAVAEELGPS
;
A
#
# COMPACT_ATOMS: atom_id res chain seq x y z
N MET A 1 59.63 20.96 21.94
CA MET A 1 59.49 20.16 20.68
C MET A 1 58.02 19.82 20.47
N THR A 2 57.32 20.63 19.69
CA THR A 2 55.87 20.49 19.48
C THR A 2 55.65 19.69 18.23
N ARG A 3 55.13 18.46 18.40
CA ARG A 3 54.87 17.53 17.29
C ARG A 3 53.62 18.02 16.50
N LYS A 4 53.85 18.58 15.30
CA LYS A 4 52.76 18.90 14.34
C LYS A 4 52.11 17.59 13.89
N ILE A 5 50.84 17.38 14.29
CA ILE A 5 50.00 16.34 13.75
C ILE A 5 49.62 16.76 12.33
N LYS A 6 49.95 15.94 11.32
CA LYS A 6 49.55 16.16 9.93
C LYS A 6 48.06 15.94 9.80
N PRO A 7 47.31 16.79 9.04
CA PRO A 7 45.85 16.67 8.87
C PRO A 7 45.50 15.73 7.70
N ASP A 8 46.07 14.54 7.62
CA ASP A 8 45.92 13.69 6.44
C ASP A 8 45.69 12.19 6.73
N GLU A 9 44.88 11.89 7.73
CA GLU A 9 44.44 10.50 7.99
C GLU A 9 43.02 10.44 8.59
N MET A 10 42.11 11.32 8.16
CA MET A 10 40.72 11.10 8.42
C MET A 10 40.00 10.83 7.08
N SER A 11 40.41 9.75 6.41
CA SER A 11 39.58 9.15 5.37
C SER A 11 38.31 8.68 6.04
N LEU A 12 37.29 9.54 6.05
CA LEU A 12 35.91 9.14 6.37
C LEU A 12 35.49 8.18 5.28
N ALA A 13 35.73 6.88 5.50
CA ALA A 13 35.14 5.84 4.68
C ALA A 13 33.65 6.11 4.63
N ALA A 14 33.09 6.28 3.44
CA ALA A 14 31.67 6.52 3.25
C ALA A 14 30.87 5.48 4.05
N PRO A 15 29.85 5.87 4.81
CA PRO A 15 29.08 4.95 5.63
C PRO A 15 28.52 3.83 4.73
N GLN A 16 28.85 2.60 5.06
CA GLN A 16 28.32 1.45 4.34
C GLN A 16 26.82 1.30 4.71
N VAL A 17 25.96 1.60 3.74
CA VAL A 17 24.51 1.38 3.89
C VAL A 17 24.22 -0.11 3.72
N PRO A 18 23.66 -0.80 4.74
CA PRO A 18 23.34 -2.22 4.64
C PRO A 18 22.36 -2.50 3.49
N ARG A 19 22.51 -3.63 2.83
CA ARG A 19 21.55 -4.09 1.81
C ARG A 19 20.22 -4.49 2.46
N PRO A 20 19.11 -4.51 1.71
CA PRO A 20 17.85 -5.11 2.20
C PRO A 20 18.12 -6.55 2.68
N GLY A 21 17.61 -6.89 3.87
CA GLY A 21 17.86 -8.19 4.51
C GLY A 21 19.08 -8.24 5.44
N GLU A 22 19.91 -7.19 5.49
CA GLU A 22 21.12 -7.13 6.32
C GLU A 22 20.95 -6.17 7.53
N GLY A 23 21.53 -6.52 8.67
CA GLY A 23 21.57 -5.72 9.90
C GLY A 23 20.19 -5.17 10.26
N LYS A 24 20.11 -3.87 10.53
CA LYS A 24 18.82 -3.20 10.86
C LYS A 24 17.80 -3.18 9.72
N ARG A 25 18.19 -3.51 8.50
CA ARG A 25 17.30 -3.73 7.36
C ARG A 25 16.89 -5.20 7.18
N GLY A 26 17.28 -6.07 8.10
CA GLY A 26 16.98 -7.49 8.19
C GLY A 26 16.47 -7.87 9.58
N PRO A 27 16.72 -9.11 10.05
CA PRO A 27 16.17 -9.65 11.29
C PRO A 27 16.47 -8.83 12.56
N GLU A 28 17.51 -8.00 12.56
CA GLU A 28 17.86 -7.11 13.67
C GLU A 28 17.07 -5.79 13.69
N GLY A 29 16.21 -5.55 12.70
CA GLY A 29 15.39 -4.33 12.59
C GLY A 29 14.22 -4.34 13.55
N HIS A 30 13.79 -3.14 13.99
CA HIS A 30 12.54 -3.00 14.74
C HIS A 30 11.34 -3.32 13.84
N PHE A 31 10.30 -3.96 14.37
CA PHE A 31 9.09 -4.36 13.65
C PHE A 31 8.48 -3.21 12.83
N GLY A 32 8.23 -2.06 13.44
CA GLY A 32 7.66 -0.91 12.73
C GLY A 32 8.50 -0.43 11.56
N TYR A 33 9.83 -0.49 11.66
CA TYR A 33 10.73 -0.18 10.56
C TYR A 33 10.66 -1.23 9.44
N LEU A 34 10.65 -2.51 9.80
CA LEU A 34 10.58 -3.61 8.83
C LEU A 34 9.24 -3.63 8.09
N VAL A 35 8.13 -3.45 8.78
CA VAL A 35 6.79 -3.31 8.18
C VAL A 35 6.75 -2.13 7.21
N ARG A 36 7.25 -0.95 7.62
CA ARG A 36 7.34 0.22 6.73
C ARG A 36 8.20 -0.04 5.50
N GLN A 37 9.34 -0.71 5.68
CA GLN A 37 10.25 -1.06 4.58
C GLN A 37 9.58 -2.03 3.60
N ALA A 38 8.96 -3.10 4.11
CA ALA A 38 8.23 -4.07 3.30
C ALA A 38 7.07 -3.40 2.53
N SER A 39 6.24 -2.61 3.22
CA SER A 39 5.14 -1.85 2.61
C SER A 39 5.62 -0.93 1.49
N ALA A 40 6.74 -0.23 1.68
CA ALA A 40 7.28 0.68 0.67
C ALA A 40 7.72 -0.06 -0.62
N VAL A 41 8.43 -1.18 -0.50
CA VAL A 41 8.90 -1.94 -1.68
C VAL A 41 7.76 -2.67 -2.38
N VAL A 42 6.77 -3.19 -1.63
CA VAL A 42 5.56 -3.79 -2.20
C VAL A 42 4.80 -2.75 -3.01
N ARG A 43 4.56 -1.56 -2.44
CA ARG A 43 3.89 -0.46 -3.15
C ARG A 43 4.61 -0.08 -4.45
N LEU A 44 5.94 0.08 -4.41
CA LEU A 44 6.74 0.38 -5.61
C LEU A 44 6.62 -0.72 -6.68
N ALA A 45 6.60 -1.98 -6.27
CA ALA A 45 6.41 -3.09 -7.19
C ALA A 45 5.02 -3.07 -7.83
N MET A 46 3.98 -2.82 -7.02
CA MET A 46 2.59 -2.71 -7.49
C MET A 46 2.41 -1.52 -8.44
N ASP A 47 2.94 -0.33 -8.10
CA ASP A 47 2.85 0.85 -8.97
C ASP A 47 3.50 0.58 -10.35
N ARG A 48 4.62 -0.14 -10.39
CA ARG A 48 5.26 -0.55 -11.66
C ARG A 48 4.41 -1.55 -12.44
N ALA A 49 3.82 -2.54 -11.77
CA ALA A 49 2.99 -3.55 -12.41
C ALA A 49 1.65 -2.98 -12.94
N LEU A 50 1.18 -1.89 -12.37
CA LEU A 50 -0.09 -1.24 -12.73
C LEU A 50 0.10 -0.07 -13.72
N ALA A 51 1.34 0.29 -14.06
CA ALA A 51 1.64 1.50 -14.85
C ALA A 51 0.98 1.50 -16.24
N ASP A 52 0.89 0.34 -16.90
CA ASP A 52 0.23 0.19 -18.22
C ASP A 52 -1.30 0.35 -18.18
N LEU A 53 -1.89 0.27 -16.99
CA LEU A 53 -3.33 0.49 -16.77
C LEU A 53 -3.62 1.91 -16.25
N GLU A 54 -2.62 2.77 -16.19
CA GLU A 54 -2.72 4.17 -15.74
C GLU A 54 -3.38 4.32 -14.35
N ILE A 55 -3.19 3.33 -13.47
CA ILE A 55 -3.72 3.31 -12.13
C ILE A 55 -2.60 3.11 -11.10
N THR A 56 -2.68 3.82 -9.98
CA THR A 56 -1.71 3.69 -8.87
C THR A 56 -2.17 2.66 -7.85
N SER A 57 -1.25 2.15 -7.03
CA SER A 57 -1.56 1.23 -5.92
C SER A 57 -2.66 1.74 -4.98
N PRO A 58 -2.68 3.03 -4.53
CA PRO A 58 -3.80 3.54 -3.74
C PRO A 58 -5.14 3.56 -4.49
N GLN A 59 -5.15 3.89 -5.79
CA GLN A 59 -6.36 3.85 -6.61
C GLN A 59 -6.88 2.42 -6.78
N PHE A 60 -5.98 1.46 -7.01
CA PHE A 60 -6.30 0.04 -7.04
C PHE A 60 -6.92 -0.45 -5.72
N ALA A 61 -6.36 -0.03 -4.57
CA ALA A 61 -6.90 -0.36 -3.25
C ALA A 61 -8.33 0.19 -3.08
N VAL A 62 -8.54 1.47 -3.40
CA VAL A 62 -9.88 2.10 -3.31
C VAL A 62 -10.88 1.42 -4.25
N LEU A 63 -10.51 1.14 -5.50
CA LEU A 63 -11.39 0.45 -6.44
C LEU A 63 -11.72 -0.98 -5.97
N THR A 64 -10.75 -1.67 -5.37
CA THR A 64 -10.96 -3.00 -4.75
C THR A 64 -12.02 -2.94 -3.65
N MET A 65 -11.97 -1.92 -2.77
CA MET A 65 -12.95 -1.77 -1.69
C MET A 65 -14.34 -1.39 -2.23
N ILE A 66 -14.43 -0.53 -3.25
CA ILE A 66 -15.72 -0.18 -3.88
C ILE A 66 -16.39 -1.42 -4.51
N VAL A 67 -15.59 -2.30 -5.14
CA VAL A 67 -16.13 -3.55 -5.72
C VAL A 67 -16.51 -4.56 -4.65
N ALA A 68 -15.73 -4.64 -3.55
CA ALA A 68 -16.00 -5.56 -2.45
C ALA A 68 -17.22 -5.12 -1.61
N TYR A 69 -17.45 -3.81 -1.48
CA TYR A 69 -18.50 -3.21 -0.66
C TYR A 69 -19.31 -2.20 -1.46
N PRO A 70 -20.20 -2.64 -2.37
CA PRO A 70 -21.04 -1.75 -3.18
C PRO A 70 -21.87 -0.82 -2.30
N GLY A 71 -21.91 0.46 -2.62
CA GLY A 71 -22.60 1.47 -1.81
C GLY A 71 -21.75 2.06 -0.67
N VAL A 72 -20.47 1.71 -0.56
CA VAL A 72 -19.53 2.26 0.42
C VAL A 72 -19.44 3.78 0.32
N SER A 73 -19.36 4.47 1.47
CA SER A 73 -19.15 5.92 1.52
C SER A 73 -17.66 6.30 1.42
N GLY A 74 -17.37 7.56 1.08
CA GLY A 74 -15.99 8.06 1.08
C GLY A 74 -15.34 8.01 2.48
N ALA A 75 -16.09 8.15 3.55
CA ALA A 75 -15.61 8.03 4.93
C ALA A 75 -15.21 6.57 5.25
N ASP A 76 -16.05 5.61 4.83
CA ASP A 76 -15.74 4.19 5.00
C ASP A 76 -14.50 3.77 4.19
N LEU A 77 -14.36 4.29 2.97
CA LEU A 77 -13.16 4.06 2.16
C LEU A 77 -11.90 4.56 2.84
N ALA A 78 -11.95 5.74 3.47
CA ALA A 78 -10.79 6.27 4.18
C ALA A 78 -10.36 5.33 5.33
N ARG A 79 -11.34 4.79 6.08
CA ARG A 79 -11.07 3.79 7.12
C ARG A 79 -10.54 2.46 6.57
N LEU A 80 -11.19 1.92 5.53
CA LEU A 80 -10.83 0.64 4.92
C LEU A 80 -9.45 0.65 4.26
N THR A 81 -9.02 1.81 3.73
CA THR A 81 -7.76 1.90 2.98
C THR A 81 -6.63 2.57 3.77
N PHE A 82 -6.89 3.01 5.01
CA PHE A 82 -5.95 3.80 5.82
C PHE A 82 -5.43 5.05 5.09
N LEU A 83 -6.25 5.63 4.21
CA LEU A 83 -5.96 6.87 3.50
C LEU A 83 -6.67 8.05 4.16
N THR A 84 -6.13 9.26 3.97
CA THR A 84 -6.83 10.46 4.43
C THR A 84 -8.09 10.70 3.61
N PRO A 85 -9.15 11.32 4.19
CA PRO A 85 -10.36 11.68 3.45
C PRO A 85 -10.07 12.53 2.21
N GLN A 86 -9.08 13.42 2.28
CA GLN A 86 -8.65 14.25 1.15
C GLN A 86 -8.09 13.38 0.01
N THR A 87 -7.22 12.42 0.33
CA THR A 87 -6.66 11.47 -0.65
C THR A 87 -7.76 10.64 -1.30
N VAL A 88 -8.69 10.09 -0.49
CA VAL A 88 -9.84 9.33 -0.99
C VAL A 88 -10.69 10.18 -1.93
N ASN A 89 -10.99 11.43 -1.57
CA ASN A 89 -11.77 12.33 -2.41
C ASN A 89 -11.11 12.60 -3.78
N VAL A 90 -9.77 12.71 -3.82
CA VAL A 90 -9.03 12.86 -5.07
C VAL A 90 -9.12 11.59 -5.91
N ILE A 91 -8.91 10.43 -5.29
CA ILE A 91 -8.98 9.13 -5.96
C ILE A 91 -10.39 8.87 -6.53
N VAL A 92 -11.43 9.08 -5.73
CA VAL A 92 -12.84 8.90 -6.13
C VAL A 92 -13.16 9.79 -7.34
N ARG A 93 -12.74 11.06 -7.34
CA ARG A 93 -12.94 11.96 -8.50
C ARG A 93 -12.22 11.46 -9.75
N ASN A 94 -11.02 10.93 -9.60
CA ASN A 94 -10.25 10.40 -10.73
C ASN A 94 -10.90 9.14 -11.30
N LEU A 95 -11.32 8.19 -10.45
CA LEU A 95 -12.02 6.97 -10.87
C LEU A 95 -13.38 7.27 -11.51
N GLU A 96 -14.13 8.25 -10.99
CA GLU A 96 -15.39 8.71 -11.57
C GLU A 96 -15.17 9.34 -12.95
N ARG A 97 -14.18 10.26 -13.08
CA ARG A 97 -13.83 10.87 -14.37
C ARG A 97 -13.37 9.84 -15.40
N ALA A 98 -12.70 8.78 -14.96
CA ALA A 98 -12.33 7.65 -15.81
C ALA A 98 -13.52 6.74 -16.17
N GLY A 99 -14.71 6.97 -15.58
CA GLY A 99 -15.90 6.15 -15.76
C GLY A 99 -15.81 4.77 -15.11
N ALA A 100 -14.90 4.58 -14.17
CA ALA A 100 -14.72 3.31 -13.44
C ALA A 100 -15.70 3.15 -12.28
N ILE A 101 -16.20 4.25 -11.74
CA ILE A 101 -17.18 4.27 -10.66
C ILE A 101 -18.28 5.30 -10.95
N GLU A 102 -19.39 5.14 -10.27
CA GLU A 102 -20.49 6.09 -10.24
C GLU A 102 -20.89 6.42 -8.80
N LYS A 103 -21.51 7.58 -8.63
CA LYS A 103 -22.04 8.07 -7.36
C LYS A 103 -23.55 8.11 -7.42
N SER A 104 -24.19 7.64 -6.37
CA SER A 104 -25.64 7.79 -6.15
C SER A 104 -25.92 8.36 -4.78
N ALA A 105 -27.04 9.05 -4.62
CA ALA A 105 -27.48 9.48 -3.30
C ALA A 105 -27.99 8.27 -2.50
N HIS A 106 -27.64 8.23 -1.21
CA HIS A 106 -28.21 7.21 -0.32
C HIS A 106 -29.72 7.36 -0.20
N ALA A 107 -30.48 6.28 -0.37
CA ALA A 107 -31.96 6.33 -0.42
C ALA A 107 -32.61 6.99 0.80
N LEU A 108 -32.04 6.82 2.00
CA LEU A 108 -32.57 7.35 3.26
C LEU A 108 -31.85 8.63 3.75
N HIS A 109 -30.60 8.84 3.29
CA HIS A 109 -29.75 9.95 3.74
C HIS A 109 -29.09 10.62 2.53
N GLY A 110 -29.85 11.40 1.78
CA GLY A 110 -29.44 11.99 0.50
C GLY A 110 -28.14 12.82 0.51
N ARG A 111 -27.62 13.17 1.70
CA ARG A 111 -26.31 13.83 1.84
C ARG A 111 -25.12 12.84 1.79
N ILE A 112 -25.37 11.54 1.98
CA ILE A 112 -24.34 10.50 1.91
C ILE A 112 -24.32 9.99 0.48
N LEU A 113 -23.16 10.11 -0.18
CA LEU A 113 -22.94 9.55 -1.50
C LEU A 113 -22.47 8.11 -1.37
N GLN A 114 -23.14 7.22 -2.06
CA GLN A 114 -22.79 5.82 -2.23
C GLN A 114 -21.96 5.66 -3.51
N LEU A 115 -20.93 4.83 -3.45
CA LEU A 115 -20.02 4.57 -4.55
C LEU A 115 -20.20 3.13 -5.03
N THR A 116 -20.34 2.99 -6.34
CA THR A 116 -20.45 1.68 -6.99
C THR A 116 -19.53 1.61 -8.20
N ALA A 117 -18.97 0.42 -8.46
CA ALA A 117 -18.13 0.22 -9.63
C ALA A 117 -19.00 -0.05 -10.86
N THR A 118 -18.68 0.63 -11.96
CA THR A 118 -19.29 0.36 -13.28
C THR A 118 -18.73 -0.93 -13.89
N ALA A 119 -19.30 -1.40 -15.00
CA ALA A 119 -18.76 -2.51 -15.76
C ALA A 119 -17.29 -2.23 -16.21
N LYS A 120 -16.99 -0.97 -16.57
CA LYS A 120 -15.62 -0.53 -16.88
C LYS A 120 -14.68 -0.63 -15.67
N GLY A 121 -15.15 -0.24 -14.48
CA GLY A 121 -14.37 -0.36 -13.24
C GLY A 121 -14.11 -1.81 -12.85
N GLN A 122 -15.09 -2.69 -13.02
CA GLN A 122 -14.91 -4.12 -12.77
C GLN A 122 -13.89 -4.74 -13.75
N ALA A 123 -13.96 -4.38 -15.05
CA ALA A 123 -12.98 -4.81 -16.04
C ALA A 123 -11.57 -4.30 -15.72
N LEU A 124 -11.44 -3.02 -15.34
CA LEU A 124 -10.18 -2.43 -14.89
C LEU A 124 -9.62 -3.18 -13.67
N LEU A 125 -10.43 -3.43 -12.65
CA LEU A 125 -10.01 -4.18 -11.46
C LEU A 125 -9.54 -5.60 -11.80
N LYS A 126 -10.24 -6.29 -12.73
CA LYS A 126 -9.80 -7.60 -13.22
C LYS A 126 -8.42 -7.53 -13.87
N GLY A 127 -8.17 -6.53 -14.71
CA GLY A 127 -6.86 -6.28 -15.30
C GLY A 127 -5.77 -6.02 -14.26
N CYS A 128 -6.08 -5.17 -13.26
CA CYS A 128 -5.17 -4.89 -12.14
C CYS A 128 -4.80 -6.16 -11.36
N ARG A 129 -5.79 -6.98 -11.01
CA ARG A 129 -5.57 -8.25 -10.29
C ARG A 129 -4.64 -9.18 -11.05
N ALA A 130 -4.78 -9.26 -12.37
CA ALA A 130 -3.89 -10.08 -13.19
C ALA A 130 -2.44 -9.59 -13.15
N ARG A 131 -2.20 -8.25 -13.14
CA ARG A 131 -0.85 -7.66 -13.02
C ARG A 131 -0.23 -7.87 -11.62
N VAL A 132 -1.06 -7.78 -10.58
CA VAL A 132 -0.61 -7.88 -9.18
C VAL A 132 -0.39 -9.35 -8.76
N ALA A 133 -1.03 -10.31 -9.42
CA ALA A 133 -0.97 -11.74 -9.05
C ALA A 133 0.46 -12.29 -8.97
N GLU A 134 1.37 -11.87 -9.85
CA GLU A 134 2.78 -12.28 -9.80
C GLU A 134 3.48 -11.75 -8.54
N ILE A 135 3.21 -10.52 -8.15
CA ILE A 135 3.77 -9.91 -6.95
C ILE A 135 3.26 -10.65 -5.72
N GLU A 136 1.96 -10.91 -5.64
CA GLU A 136 1.34 -11.70 -4.55
C GLU A 136 1.94 -13.10 -4.45
N ALA A 137 2.13 -13.79 -5.57
CA ALA A 137 2.76 -15.10 -5.60
C ALA A 137 4.22 -15.06 -5.12
N ARG A 138 4.98 -14.02 -5.47
CA ARG A 138 6.35 -13.84 -5.00
C ARG A 138 6.41 -13.56 -3.51
N ILE A 139 5.50 -12.74 -2.97
CA ILE A 139 5.40 -12.47 -1.52
C ILE A 139 5.04 -13.75 -0.78
N ALA A 140 4.02 -14.47 -1.22
CA ALA A 140 3.60 -15.74 -0.62
C ALA A 140 4.72 -16.79 -0.66
N GLY A 141 5.52 -16.82 -1.73
CA GLY A 141 6.64 -17.75 -1.88
C GLY A 141 7.84 -17.49 -0.96
N LEU A 142 7.85 -16.39 -0.19
CA LEU A 142 8.89 -16.12 0.82
C LEU A 142 8.70 -16.89 2.12
N ALA A 143 7.55 -17.54 2.30
CA ALA A 143 7.21 -18.29 3.51
C ALA A 143 6.63 -19.66 3.13
N ASN A 144 6.82 -20.66 3.98
CA ASN A 144 6.07 -21.89 3.85
C ASN A 144 4.60 -21.70 4.30
N ARG A 145 3.73 -22.68 4.06
CA ARG A 145 2.29 -22.58 4.32
C ARG A 145 1.93 -22.22 5.76
N ASP A 146 2.69 -22.68 6.75
CA ASP A 146 2.39 -22.40 8.15
C ASP A 146 2.93 -21.04 8.59
N GLU A 147 4.10 -20.66 8.10
CA GLU A 147 4.65 -19.30 8.26
C GLU A 147 3.73 -18.25 7.61
N GLU A 148 3.20 -18.51 6.43
CA GLU A 148 2.24 -17.62 5.75
C GLU A 148 1.01 -17.36 6.63
N LYS A 149 0.42 -18.41 7.26
CA LYS A 149 -0.71 -18.25 8.18
C LYS A 149 -0.37 -17.39 9.39
N VAL A 150 0.85 -17.57 9.94
CA VAL A 150 1.33 -16.76 11.08
C VAL A 150 1.51 -15.31 10.67
N VAL A 151 2.15 -15.05 9.53
CA VAL A 151 2.38 -13.69 9.02
C VAL A 151 1.05 -12.99 8.72
N ARG A 152 0.10 -13.64 8.05
CA ARG A 152 -1.23 -13.07 7.77
C ARG A 152 -1.97 -12.70 9.05
N ARG A 153 -2.01 -13.61 10.03
CA ARG A 153 -2.64 -13.36 11.33
C ARG A 153 -1.97 -12.20 12.06
N TRP A 154 -0.64 -12.16 12.07
CA TRP A 154 0.12 -11.10 12.75
C TRP A 154 -0.12 -9.73 12.10
N LEU A 155 -0.07 -9.63 10.77
CA LEU A 155 -0.35 -8.37 10.05
C LEU A 155 -1.79 -7.89 10.29
N SER A 156 -2.77 -8.80 10.33
CA SER A 156 -4.16 -8.45 10.66
C SER A 156 -4.29 -7.93 12.08
N ALA A 157 -3.66 -8.59 13.06
CA ALA A 157 -3.66 -8.15 14.45
C ALA A 157 -2.98 -6.78 14.65
N VAL A 158 -1.90 -6.50 13.92
CA VAL A 158 -1.25 -5.17 13.94
C VAL A 158 -2.22 -4.09 13.41
N ALA A 159 -2.96 -4.38 12.34
CA ALA A 159 -3.92 -3.44 11.78
C ALA A 159 -5.13 -3.23 12.72
N GLU A 160 -5.58 -4.26 13.43
CA GLU A 160 -6.65 -4.18 14.41
C GLU A 160 -6.24 -3.39 15.65
N GLU A 161 -5.05 -3.67 16.21
CA GLU A 161 -4.54 -3.03 17.44
C GLU A 161 -4.20 -1.55 17.26
N LEU A 162 -3.61 -1.20 16.11
CA LEU A 162 -3.07 0.14 15.86
C LEU A 162 -3.94 0.97 14.89
N GLY A 163 -5.01 0.38 14.37
CA GLY A 163 -5.91 1.06 13.44
C GLY A 163 -6.71 2.19 14.09
N PRO A 164 -7.22 3.15 13.32
CA PRO A 164 -8.11 4.18 13.85
C PRO A 164 -9.42 3.56 14.35
N SER A 165 -9.82 3.94 15.54
CA SER A 165 -11.11 3.58 16.18
C SER A 165 -12.29 4.15 15.40
#